data_966828314cd198f4e893e17b21673426
#
_entry.id   966828314cd198f4e893e17b21673426
#
_cell.length_a   1.000
_cell.length_b   1.000
_cell.length_c   1.000
_cell.angle_alpha   90.00
_cell.angle_beta   90.00
_cell.angle_gamma   90.00
#
_symmetry.space_group_name_H-M   'P 1'
#
loop_
_entity.id
_entity.type
_entity.pdbx_description
1 polymer ?
#
loop_
_entity_poly.entity_id
_entity_poly.type
_entity_poly.pdbx_seq_one_letter_code
_entity_poly.pdbx_strand_id
1 'polypeptide(L)'
;MTDSAPRKGMPSPQLDRAAFIARFKSQFSDPVFASMPDALDQIAQGAWDAYSHHRKSPHTRKAGPGHADPDYDLAIDWINAAAAIAQAQESHDRQGPPRRILIVNGSSRSEHSCPGEMSKSWRVADLAAQTCRGQGLEVDMLDLSRLTSEYGRTIHPCKACFSTSPALCHWPCSCYPNYSLGQVHDWMNDIYPLWVAAHGVLLVTPVNWYQPSSPMKLMMDRLVCADGGNPDPTLTQGKDAAKAKAVELQGWHYPRHLAGRLFGVIVHGDTEGAENVRRLLGDWMRAMGMISAGAKAELDRYIGYYGPYAESHAALDRDEPFQTEARNVALTLCEAVLADDAHKLVAAGQGLPDPRPK
;
A
#
# COMPACT_ATOMS: atom_id res chain seq x y z
N MET A 1 -29.41 -17.06 -14.99
CA MET A 1 -29.17 -16.50 -13.65
C MET A 1 -29.34 -17.63 -12.65
N THR A 2 -28.26 -18.15 -12.13
CA THR A 2 -28.31 -19.16 -11.08
C THR A 2 -28.78 -18.49 -9.81
N ASP A 3 -29.92 -18.93 -9.31
CA ASP A 3 -30.51 -18.52 -8.03
C ASP A 3 -29.54 -18.92 -6.92
N SER A 4 -28.65 -17.98 -6.54
CA SER A 4 -27.75 -18.23 -5.42
C SER A 4 -28.56 -18.20 -4.15
N ALA A 5 -28.51 -19.27 -3.36
CA ALA A 5 -29.16 -19.34 -2.07
C ALA A 5 -28.89 -18.05 -1.24
N PRO A 6 -29.89 -17.46 -0.61
CA PRO A 6 -29.72 -16.24 0.16
C PRO A 6 -28.66 -16.47 1.25
N ARG A 7 -27.75 -15.49 1.42
CA ARG A 7 -26.74 -15.52 2.49
C ARG A 7 -27.44 -15.64 3.84
N LYS A 8 -26.96 -16.53 4.68
CA LYS A 8 -27.33 -16.56 6.09
C LYS A 8 -26.72 -15.32 6.75
N GLY A 9 -27.56 -14.41 7.22
CA GLY A 9 -27.14 -13.18 7.89
C GLY A 9 -28.08 -12.02 7.60
N MET A 10 -27.85 -10.90 8.27
CA MET A 10 -28.65 -9.70 8.05
C MET A 10 -28.29 -9.13 6.66
N PRO A 11 -29.27 -8.89 5.77
CA PRO A 11 -28.99 -8.24 4.50
C PRO A 11 -28.52 -6.80 4.74
N SER A 12 -27.58 -6.33 3.94
CA SER A 12 -27.19 -4.92 3.94
C SER A 12 -28.40 -4.06 3.61
N PRO A 13 -28.62 -2.96 4.33
CA PRO A 13 -29.65 -2.01 3.95
C PRO A 13 -29.26 -1.41 2.59
N GLN A 14 -30.12 -1.62 1.59
CA GLN A 14 -29.99 -0.95 0.32
C GLN A 14 -30.66 0.41 0.39
N LEU A 15 -30.03 1.40 -0.22
CA LEU A 15 -30.66 2.70 -0.41
C LEU A 15 -31.73 2.57 -1.50
N ASP A 16 -32.85 3.25 -1.33
CA ASP A 16 -33.76 3.49 -2.43
C ASP A 16 -33.11 4.44 -3.45
N ARG A 17 -33.74 4.56 -4.65
CA ARG A 17 -33.18 5.36 -5.73
C ARG A 17 -33.00 6.82 -5.36
N ALA A 18 -33.96 7.41 -4.67
CA ALA A 18 -33.91 8.84 -4.32
C ALA A 18 -32.80 9.11 -3.29
N ALA A 19 -32.69 8.29 -2.25
CA ALA A 19 -31.63 8.38 -1.25
C ALA A 19 -30.24 8.14 -1.85
N PHE A 20 -30.10 7.17 -2.77
CA PHE A 20 -28.85 6.92 -3.45
C PHE A 20 -28.42 8.12 -4.31
N ILE A 21 -29.32 8.61 -5.18
CA ILE A 21 -29.04 9.76 -6.07
C ILE A 21 -28.65 10.99 -5.25
N ALA A 22 -29.40 11.30 -4.19
CA ALA A 22 -29.09 12.43 -3.32
C ALA A 22 -27.69 12.30 -2.69
N ARG A 23 -27.35 11.12 -2.15
CA ARG A 23 -26.03 10.86 -1.58
C ARG A 23 -24.92 10.89 -2.64
N PHE A 24 -25.17 10.31 -3.80
CA PHE A 24 -24.19 10.34 -4.89
C PHE A 24 -23.88 11.79 -5.34
N LYS A 25 -24.92 12.61 -5.54
CA LYS A 25 -24.74 14.01 -5.95
C LYS A 25 -24.11 14.88 -4.87
N SER A 26 -24.27 14.55 -3.59
CA SER A 26 -23.70 15.34 -2.49
C SER A 26 -22.16 15.41 -2.51
N GLN A 27 -21.49 14.49 -3.19
CA GLN A 27 -20.03 14.55 -3.39
C GLN A 27 -19.59 15.66 -4.37
N PHE A 28 -20.53 16.20 -5.18
CA PHE A 28 -20.31 17.29 -6.13
C PHE A 28 -20.90 18.61 -5.60
N SER A 29 -20.57 18.95 -4.36
CA SER A 29 -21.11 20.12 -3.66
C SER A 29 -20.39 21.44 -3.99
N ASP A 30 -19.28 21.39 -4.70
CA ASP A 30 -18.58 22.60 -5.14
C ASP A 30 -19.48 23.42 -6.08
N PRO A 31 -19.58 24.75 -5.87
CA PRO A 31 -20.39 25.65 -6.72
C PRO A 31 -20.08 25.56 -8.22
N VAL A 32 -18.88 25.15 -8.62
CA VAL A 32 -18.51 24.95 -10.03
C VAL A 32 -19.43 23.94 -10.72
N PHE A 33 -19.92 22.92 -9.99
CA PHE A 33 -20.81 21.90 -10.53
C PHE A 33 -22.27 22.35 -10.67
N ALA A 34 -22.64 23.50 -10.10
CA ALA A 34 -24.02 24.01 -10.17
C ALA A 34 -24.48 24.35 -11.63
N SER A 35 -23.50 24.54 -12.51
CA SER A 35 -23.76 24.78 -13.94
C SER A 35 -23.95 23.52 -14.79
N MET A 36 -23.82 22.32 -14.18
CA MET A 36 -23.77 21.01 -14.87
C MET A 36 -24.86 20.02 -14.38
N PRO A 37 -26.11 20.44 -14.12
CA PRO A 37 -27.11 19.58 -13.49
C PRO A 37 -27.42 18.33 -14.34
N ASP A 38 -27.54 18.47 -15.66
CA ASP A 38 -27.86 17.35 -16.56
C ASP A 38 -26.75 16.32 -16.65
N ALA A 39 -25.49 16.76 -16.64
CA ALA A 39 -24.34 15.86 -16.63
C ALA A 39 -24.28 15.07 -15.31
N LEU A 40 -24.51 15.74 -14.18
CA LEU A 40 -24.57 15.09 -12.86
C LEU A 40 -25.73 14.09 -12.77
N ASP A 41 -26.88 14.40 -13.38
CA ASP A 41 -28.02 13.48 -13.45
C ASP A 41 -27.69 12.21 -14.25
N GLN A 42 -27.03 12.36 -15.40
CA GLN A 42 -26.61 11.22 -16.23
C GLN A 42 -25.61 10.33 -15.49
N ILE A 43 -24.59 10.91 -14.86
CA ILE A 43 -23.59 10.15 -14.09
C ILE A 43 -24.24 9.46 -12.90
N ALA A 44 -25.11 10.15 -12.15
CA ALA A 44 -25.81 9.59 -11.01
C ALA A 44 -26.74 8.45 -11.43
N GLN A 45 -27.41 8.54 -12.58
CA GLN A 45 -28.24 7.45 -13.11
C GLN A 45 -27.38 6.22 -13.45
N GLY A 46 -26.25 6.40 -14.12
CA GLY A 46 -25.32 5.28 -14.40
C GLY A 46 -24.78 4.60 -13.13
N ALA A 47 -24.47 5.41 -12.11
CA ALA A 47 -24.07 4.89 -10.80
C ALA A 47 -25.20 4.12 -10.12
N TRP A 48 -26.44 4.62 -10.18
CA TRP A 48 -27.63 3.91 -9.66
C TRP A 48 -27.84 2.56 -10.36
N ASP A 49 -27.73 2.50 -11.68
CA ASP A 49 -27.88 1.26 -12.44
C ASP A 49 -26.86 0.21 -12.00
N ALA A 50 -25.61 0.62 -11.77
CA ALA A 50 -24.57 -0.28 -11.26
C ALA A 50 -24.89 -0.76 -9.83
N TYR A 51 -25.35 0.14 -8.97
CA TYR A 51 -25.69 -0.17 -7.58
C TYR A 51 -26.91 -1.11 -7.48
N SER A 52 -28.00 -0.78 -8.20
CA SER A 52 -29.25 -1.54 -8.16
C SER A 52 -29.14 -2.95 -8.70
N HIS A 53 -28.26 -3.17 -9.67
CA HIS A 53 -28.03 -4.49 -10.27
C HIS A 53 -26.82 -5.22 -9.66
N HIS A 54 -26.21 -4.71 -8.60
CA HIS A 54 -25.02 -5.28 -7.97
C HIS A 54 -23.89 -5.59 -8.97
N ARG A 55 -23.79 -4.78 -10.04
CA ARG A 55 -22.69 -4.93 -11.00
C ARG A 55 -21.38 -4.70 -10.28
N LYS A 56 -20.54 -5.72 -10.25
CA LYS A 56 -19.28 -5.68 -9.51
C LYS A 56 -18.14 -5.25 -10.41
N SER A 57 -17.95 -5.87 -11.53
CA SER A 57 -17.02 -5.44 -12.57
C SER A 57 -17.77 -5.30 -13.87
N PRO A 58 -17.68 -4.15 -14.56
CA PRO A 58 -18.35 -3.98 -15.85
C PRO A 58 -17.66 -4.80 -16.95
N HIS A 59 -16.38 -5.13 -16.79
CA HIS A 59 -15.58 -5.81 -17.80
C HIS A 59 -14.88 -7.04 -17.22
N THR A 60 -15.17 -8.18 -17.81
CA THR A 60 -14.54 -9.47 -17.52
C THR A 60 -14.04 -10.12 -18.79
N ARG A 61 -13.11 -11.04 -18.68
CA ARG A 61 -12.74 -12.01 -19.71
C ARG A 61 -12.45 -13.35 -19.07
N LYS A 62 -12.44 -14.39 -19.88
CA LYS A 62 -12.08 -15.74 -19.44
C LYS A 62 -10.66 -15.77 -18.91
N ALA A 63 -10.43 -16.54 -17.85
CA ALA A 63 -9.13 -16.69 -17.22
C ALA A 63 -8.08 -17.24 -18.19
N GLY A 64 -8.47 -18.19 -19.02
CA GLY A 64 -7.60 -18.78 -20.04
C GLY A 64 -6.65 -19.85 -19.48
N PRO A 65 -5.78 -20.38 -20.37
CA PRO A 65 -4.82 -21.41 -20.00
C PRO A 65 -3.91 -20.96 -18.86
N GLY A 66 -3.53 -21.89 -17.98
CA GLY A 66 -2.67 -21.62 -16.82
C GLY A 66 -3.45 -21.37 -15.53
N HIS A 67 -4.78 -21.22 -15.57
CA HIS A 67 -5.64 -21.16 -14.40
C HIS A 67 -6.32 -22.50 -14.15
N ALA A 68 -6.67 -22.80 -12.91
CA ALA A 68 -7.36 -24.03 -12.52
C ALA A 68 -8.73 -24.18 -13.20
N ASP A 69 -9.42 -23.07 -13.46
CA ASP A 69 -10.63 -23.00 -14.26
C ASP A 69 -10.46 -21.97 -15.39
N PRO A 70 -10.08 -22.39 -16.60
CA PRO A 70 -9.86 -21.50 -17.74
C PRO A 70 -11.10 -20.73 -18.20
N ASP A 71 -12.29 -21.26 -17.91
CA ASP A 71 -13.56 -20.68 -18.32
C ASP A 71 -14.15 -19.70 -17.29
N TYR A 72 -13.48 -19.54 -16.16
CA TYR A 72 -13.88 -18.58 -15.12
C TYR A 72 -13.76 -17.14 -15.61
N ASP A 73 -14.77 -16.30 -15.29
CA ASP A 73 -14.75 -14.88 -15.67
C ASP A 73 -13.96 -14.06 -14.63
N LEU A 74 -12.78 -13.56 -15.03
CA LEU A 74 -11.94 -12.66 -14.23
C LEU A 74 -12.17 -11.20 -14.64
N ALA A 75 -12.16 -10.31 -13.65
CA ALA A 75 -12.18 -8.87 -13.88
C ALA A 75 -10.92 -8.42 -14.64
N ILE A 76 -11.08 -7.59 -15.67
CA ILE A 76 -9.96 -7.08 -16.48
C ILE A 76 -8.99 -6.29 -15.59
N ASP A 77 -9.49 -5.48 -14.63
CA ASP A 77 -8.63 -4.74 -13.71
C ASP A 77 -7.73 -5.66 -12.88
N TRP A 78 -8.26 -6.80 -12.43
CA TRP A 78 -7.46 -7.80 -11.72
C TRP A 78 -6.39 -8.42 -12.62
N ILE A 79 -6.74 -8.75 -13.87
CA ILE A 79 -5.81 -9.33 -14.84
C ILE A 79 -4.67 -8.34 -15.15
N ASN A 80 -5.01 -7.06 -15.33
CA ASN A 80 -4.01 -6.01 -15.59
C ASN A 80 -3.08 -5.82 -14.39
N ALA A 81 -3.63 -5.81 -13.17
CA ALA A 81 -2.82 -5.73 -11.95
C ALA A 81 -1.90 -6.95 -11.79
N ALA A 82 -2.40 -8.16 -12.05
CA ALA A 82 -1.59 -9.38 -12.02
C ALA A 82 -0.46 -9.35 -13.06
N ALA A 83 -0.74 -8.87 -14.27
CA ALA A 83 0.28 -8.71 -15.31
C ALA A 83 1.34 -7.67 -14.95
N ALA A 84 0.93 -6.52 -14.36
CA ALA A 84 1.87 -5.50 -13.89
C ALA A 84 2.77 -6.02 -12.76
N ILE A 85 2.23 -6.83 -11.84
CA ILE A 85 2.99 -7.50 -10.79
C ILE A 85 4.00 -8.49 -11.39
N ALA A 86 3.60 -9.29 -12.38
CA ALA A 86 4.50 -10.24 -13.03
C ALA A 86 5.66 -9.50 -13.72
N GLN A 87 5.38 -8.42 -14.43
CA GLN A 87 6.41 -7.57 -15.07
C GLN A 87 7.33 -6.92 -14.02
N ALA A 88 6.78 -6.48 -12.88
CA ALA A 88 7.56 -5.94 -11.77
C ALA A 88 8.48 -7.00 -11.15
N GLN A 89 8.02 -8.25 -11.01
CA GLN A 89 8.83 -9.37 -10.55
C GLN A 89 9.96 -9.69 -11.54
N GLU A 90 9.68 -9.74 -12.84
CA GLU A 90 10.72 -9.90 -13.86
C GLU A 90 11.77 -8.78 -13.79
N SER A 91 11.34 -7.55 -13.53
CA SER A 91 12.26 -6.42 -13.34
C SER A 91 13.13 -6.57 -12.09
N HIS A 92 12.54 -7.05 -10.99
CA HIS A 92 13.25 -7.34 -9.75
C HIS A 92 14.28 -8.45 -9.92
N ASP A 93 13.94 -9.50 -10.65
CA ASP A 93 14.77 -10.71 -10.81
C ASP A 93 15.93 -10.51 -11.80
N ARG A 94 15.94 -9.41 -12.56
CA ARG A 94 17.06 -9.11 -13.47
C ARG A 94 18.36 -8.98 -12.69
N GLN A 95 19.37 -9.72 -13.15
CA GLN A 95 20.70 -9.62 -12.56
C GLN A 95 21.39 -8.32 -13.00
N GLY A 96 22.06 -7.68 -12.06
CA GLY A 96 22.86 -6.48 -12.30
C GLY A 96 22.13 -5.17 -12.00
N PRO A 97 22.86 -4.02 -12.08
CA PRO A 97 22.30 -2.69 -11.85
C PRO A 97 21.40 -2.23 -13.01
N PRO A 98 20.50 -1.24 -12.78
CA PRO A 98 20.35 -0.60 -11.47
C PRO A 98 19.44 -1.39 -10.53
N ARG A 99 19.83 -1.43 -9.24
CA ARG A 99 18.94 -1.90 -8.16
C ARG A 99 17.96 -0.78 -7.80
N ARG A 100 16.80 -1.14 -7.25
CA ARG A 100 15.67 -0.23 -7.02
C ARG A 100 15.27 -0.19 -5.55
N ILE A 101 15.04 1.02 -5.03
CA ILE A 101 14.49 1.25 -3.69
C ILE A 101 13.12 1.93 -3.82
N LEU A 102 12.14 1.42 -3.07
CA LEU A 102 10.87 2.08 -2.84
C LEU A 102 10.93 2.86 -1.54
N ILE A 103 10.68 4.18 -1.59
CA ILE A 103 10.54 5.02 -0.40
C ILE A 103 9.07 5.39 -0.24
N VAL A 104 8.50 5.05 0.92
CA VAL A 104 7.09 5.30 1.25
C VAL A 104 6.99 6.46 2.24
N ASN A 105 6.41 7.58 1.80
CA ASN A 105 5.98 8.63 2.71
C ASN A 105 4.65 8.25 3.35
N GLY A 106 4.68 7.94 4.65
CA GLY A 106 3.52 7.52 5.42
C GLY A 106 2.70 8.66 6.03
N SER A 107 3.03 9.92 5.77
CA SER A 107 2.24 11.05 6.26
C SER A 107 0.91 11.16 5.53
N SER A 108 -0.13 11.63 6.24
CA SER A 108 -1.41 12.01 5.63
C SER A 108 -1.44 13.46 5.15
N ARG A 109 -0.37 14.24 5.40
CA ARG A 109 -0.30 15.67 5.07
C ARG A 109 0.42 15.89 3.75
N SER A 110 -0.20 16.70 2.89
CA SER A 110 0.37 17.20 1.64
C SER A 110 0.34 18.72 1.61
N GLU A 111 0.84 19.32 0.54
CA GLU A 111 0.74 20.74 0.24
C GLU A 111 -0.71 21.25 0.16
N HIS A 112 -1.69 20.34 0.00
CA HIS A 112 -3.12 20.68 -0.02
C HIS A 112 -3.77 20.70 1.36
N SER A 113 -3.02 20.35 2.41
CA SER A 113 -3.49 20.47 3.79
C SER A 113 -2.91 21.73 4.47
N CYS A 114 -3.64 22.32 5.45
CA CYS A 114 -3.16 23.46 6.21
C CYS A 114 -1.89 23.08 7.02
N PRO A 115 -0.79 23.86 6.93
CA PRO A 115 -0.60 25.18 6.36
C PRO A 115 -0.19 25.24 4.87
N GLY A 116 -0.46 24.28 4.05
CA GLY A 116 -0.21 24.32 2.61
C GLY A 116 1.24 24.02 2.21
N GLU A 117 1.88 23.12 2.94
CA GLU A 117 3.23 22.64 2.63
C GLU A 117 3.36 21.13 2.87
N MET A 118 4.31 20.52 2.20
CA MET A 118 4.60 19.09 2.38
C MET A 118 5.03 18.79 3.82
N SER A 119 4.69 17.60 4.28
CA SER A 119 4.99 17.16 5.65
C SER A 119 6.50 17.07 5.93
N LYS A 120 6.87 17.09 7.22
CA LYS A 120 8.24 16.76 7.66
C LYS A 120 8.66 15.37 7.18
N SER A 121 7.74 14.39 7.18
CA SER A 121 8.03 13.04 6.66
C SER A 121 8.41 13.05 5.18
N TRP A 122 7.74 13.88 4.37
CA TRP A 122 8.11 14.04 2.97
C TRP A 122 9.53 14.57 2.81
N ARG A 123 9.92 15.59 3.58
CA ARG A 123 11.29 16.15 3.55
C ARG A 123 12.33 15.09 3.92
N VAL A 124 12.05 14.27 4.92
CA VAL A 124 12.93 13.17 5.33
C VAL A 124 12.99 12.07 4.24
N ALA A 125 11.85 11.75 3.63
CA ALA A 125 11.77 10.79 2.53
C ALA A 125 12.54 11.29 1.30
N ASP A 126 12.44 12.58 0.96
CA ASP A 126 13.20 13.19 -0.14
C ASP A 126 14.71 13.20 0.14
N LEU A 127 15.12 13.52 1.36
CA LEU A 127 16.52 13.43 1.81
C LEU A 127 17.07 12.01 1.63
N ALA A 128 16.30 11.00 2.03
CA ALA A 128 16.65 9.60 1.84
C ALA A 128 16.72 9.23 0.34
N ALA A 129 15.78 9.73 -0.46
CA ALA A 129 15.76 9.50 -1.91
C ALA A 129 16.99 10.07 -2.60
N GLN A 130 17.36 11.31 -2.26
CA GLN A 130 18.58 11.93 -2.77
C GLN A 130 19.83 11.12 -2.37
N THR A 131 19.88 10.64 -1.14
CA THR A 131 20.97 9.78 -0.64
C THR A 131 21.07 8.49 -1.44
N CYS A 132 19.96 7.79 -1.67
CA CYS A 132 19.93 6.54 -2.44
C CYS A 132 20.31 6.76 -3.91
N ARG A 133 19.82 7.83 -4.54
CA ARG A 133 20.23 8.19 -5.92
C ARG A 133 21.72 8.49 -6.02
N GLY A 134 22.29 9.14 -4.99
CA GLY A 134 23.72 9.38 -4.88
C GLY A 134 24.58 8.10 -4.81
N GLN A 135 23.98 6.98 -4.40
CA GLN A 135 24.61 5.65 -4.42
C GLN A 135 24.37 4.87 -5.74
N GLY A 136 23.79 5.51 -6.75
CA GLY A 136 23.53 4.89 -8.06
C GLY A 136 22.31 3.97 -8.11
N LEU A 137 21.40 4.08 -7.15
CA LEU A 137 20.16 3.29 -7.10
C LEU A 137 19.01 4.04 -7.76
N GLU A 138 18.11 3.30 -8.40
CA GLU A 138 16.82 3.84 -8.82
C GLU A 138 15.91 3.98 -7.61
N VAL A 139 15.11 5.07 -7.57
CA VAL A 139 14.23 5.36 -6.44
C VAL A 139 12.83 5.67 -6.92
N ASP A 140 11.89 4.86 -6.48
CA ASP A 140 10.45 5.14 -6.57
C ASP A 140 9.98 5.80 -5.27
N MET A 141 9.15 6.85 -5.40
CA MET A 141 8.54 7.53 -4.27
C MET A 141 7.04 7.21 -4.23
N LEU A 142 6.58 6.60 -3.16
CA LEU A 142 5.16 6.40 -2.88
C LEU A 142 4.70 7.39 -1.80
N ASP A 143 3.95 8.39 -2.21
CA ASP A 143 3.43 9.41 -1.30
C ASP A 143 1.99 9.10 -0.90
N LEU A 144 1.80 8.52 0.29
CA LEU A 144 0.47 8.15 0.78
C LEU A 144 -0.41 9.36 1.17
N SER A 145 0.16 10.57 1.26
CA SER A 145 -0.64 11.78 1.47
C SER A 145 -1.59 12.06 0.29
N ARG A 146 -1.29 11.52 -0.89
CA ARG A 146 -2.12 11.63 -2.10
C ARG A 146 -3.47 10.93 -1.96
N LEU A 147 -3.60 9.99 -1.04
CA LEU A 147 -4.88 9.34 -0.73
C LEU A 147 -5.98 10.34 -0.33
N THR A 148 -5.60 11.44 0.29
CA THR A 148 -6.54 12.46 0.79
C THR A 148 -6.57 13.73 -0.05
N SER A 149 -5.71 13.87 -1.05
CA SER A 149 -5.51 15.11 -1.80
C SER A 149 -5.68 14.98 -3.31
N GLU A 150 -5.79 13.76 -3.85
CA GLU A 150 -5.94 13.55 -5.29
C GLU A 150 -7.16 12.71 -5.63
N TYR A 151 -7.85 13.09 -6.71
CA TYR A 151 -8.93 12.28 -7.27
C TYR A 151 -8.40 10.93 -7.77
N GLY A 152 -9.21 9.87 -7.60
CA GLY A 152 -8.86 8.53 -8.07
C GLY A 152 -7.83 7.78 -7.21
N ARG A 153 -7.34 8.38 -6.13
CA ARG A 153 -6.43 7.75 -5.17
C ARG A 153 -7.21 7.13 -4.01
N THR A 154 -7.86 6.01 -4.24
CA THR A 154 -8.64 5.32 -3.20
C THR A 154 -8.01 3.99 -2.85
N ILE A 155 -7.67 3.79 -1.58
CA ILE A 155 -7.35 2.48 -1.02
C ILE A 155 -8.57 2.00 -0.24
N HIS A 156 -9.24 0.97 -0.76
CA HIS A 156 -10.38 0.37 -0.08
C HIS A 156 -9.92 -0.46 1.12
N PRO A 157 -10.68 -0.51 2.24
CA PRO A 157 -10.29 -1.26 3.44
C PRO A 157 -10.25 -2.77 3.18
N CYS A 158 -9.32 -3.48 3.81
CA CYS A 158 -9.25 -4.93 3.73
C CYS A 158 -10.51 -5.58 4.30
N LYS A 159 -11.04 -6.61 3.60
CA LYS A 159 -12.21 -7.38 4.05
C LYS A 159 -11.85 -8.58 4.94
N ALA A 160 -10.60 -8.72 5.31
CA ALA A 160 -10.09 -9.79 6.17
C ALA A 160 -10.45 -11.22 5.68
N CYS A 161 -10.57 -11.43 4.37
CA CYS A 161 -10.87 -12.77 3.82
C CYS A 161 -9.77 -13.79 4.14
N PHE A 162 -8.55 -13.34 4.37
CA PHE A 162 -7.43 -14.14 4.83
C PHE A 162 -7.71 -14.89 6.16
N SER A 163 -8.52 -14.30 7.06
CA SER A 163 -8.86 -14.94 8.33
C SER A 163 -9.74 -16.18 8.19
N THR A 164 -10.42 -16.34 7.06
CA THR A 164 -11.20 -17.56 6.76
C THR A 164 -10.29 -18.68 6.27
N SER A 165 -9.40 -18.35 5.33
CA SER A 165 -8.36 -19.22 4.80
C SER A 165 -7.36 -18.36 4.02
N PRO A 166 -6.04 -18.58 4.13
CA PRO A 166 -5.05 -17.90 3.29
C PRO A 166 -5.35 -18.01 1.80
N ALA A 167 -5.77 -19.16 1.32
CA ALA A 167 -6.11 -19.40 -0.07
C ALA A 167 -7.32 -18.59 -0.57
N LEU A 168 -8.16 -18.07 0.33
CA LEU A 168 -9.29 -17.18 -0.02
C LEU A 168 -8.82 -15.74 -0.29
N CYS A 169 -7.67 -15.35 0.21
CA CYS A 169 -7.04 -14.08 -0.11
C CYS A 169 -6.28 -14.21 -1.43
N HIS A 170 -6.60 -13.41 -2.42
CA HIS A 170 -5.97 -13.51 -3.74
C HIS A 170 -4.81 -12.53 -3.88
N TRP A 171 -3.82 -12.87 -4.68
CA TRP A 171 -2.71 -12.01 -5.05
C TRP A 171 -2.74 -11.71 -6.56
N PRO A 172 -2.93 -10.46 -6.98
CA PRO A 172 -3.33 -9.30 -6.16
C PRO A 172 -4.72 -9.46 -5.56
N CYS A 173 -5.07 -8.57 -4.62
CA CYS A 173 -6.39 -8.59 -3.98
C CYS A 173 -7.51 -8.45 -5.00
N SER A 174 -8.46 -9.38 -5.05
CA SER A 174 -9.60 -9.42 -5.99
C SER A 174 -10.92 -8.92 -5.38
N CYS A 175 -10.88 -8.29 -4.20
CA CYS A 175 -12.11 -7.88 -3.51
C CYS A 175 -12.77 -6.65 -4.16
N TYR A 176 -12.00 -5.78 -4.78
CA TYR A 176 -12.43 -4.44 -5.19
C TYR A 176 -12.58 -4.21 -6.69
N PRO A 177 -11.95 -4.96 -7.62
CA PRO A 177 -12.36 -4.94 -9.03
C PRO A 177 -13.84 -5.22 -9.24
N ASN A 178 -14.48 -5.78 -8.20
CA ASN A 178 -15.88 -6.14 -8.16
C ASN A 178 -16.72 -5.17 -7.31
N TYR A 179 -16.34 -3.91 -7.18
CA TYR A 179 -17.07 -2.94 -6.39
C TYR A 179 -18.28 -2.40 -7.15
N SER A 180 -19.49 -2.55 -6.58
CA SER A 180 -20.75 -2.30 -7.28
C SER A 180 -21.17 -0.83 -7.38
N LEU A 181 -20.43 0.10 -6.79
CA LEU A 181 -20.73 1.54 -6.88
C LEU A 181 -20.11 2.23 -8.08
N GLY A 182 -19.58 1.48 -9.07
CA GLY A 182 -18.93 2.03 -10.26
C GLY A 182 -17.53 2.61 -10.03
N GLN A 183 -17.02 2.56 -8.80
CA GLN A 183 -15.67 2.95 -8.44
C GLN A 183 -14.76 1.73 -8.52
N VAL A 184 -14.30 1.41 -9.70
CA VAL A 184 -13.47 0.21 -9.93
C VAL A 184 -11.99 0.47 -9.69
N HIS A 185 -11.57 1.73 -9.67
CA HIS A 185 -10.17 2.06 -9.41
C HIS A 185 -9.80 1.79 -7.94
N ASP A 186 -8.78 0.98 -7.75
CA ASP A 186 -8.18 0.68 -6.45
C ASP A 186 -6.69 1.02 -6.56
N TRP A 187 -6.26 2.06 -5.84
CA TRP A 187 -4.87 2.52 -5.92
C TRP A 187 -3.85 1.44 -5.53
N MET A 188 -4.27 0.41 -4.82
CA MET A 188 -3.40 -0.73 -4.55
C MET A 188 -2.91 -1.42 -5.83
N ASN A 189 -3.66 -1.34 -6.94
CA ASN A 189 -3.21 -1.91 -8.23
C ASN A 189 -1.93 -1.23 -8.75
N ASP A 190 -1.74 0.07 -8.46
CA ASP A 190 -0.52 0.81 -8.78
C ASP A 190 0.57 0.58 -7.71
N ILE A 191 0.18 0.34 -6.45
CA ILE A 191 1.09 0.17 -5.32
C ILE A 191 1.77 -1.22 -5.32
N TYR A 192 1.03 -2.29 -5.62
CA TYR A 192 1.59 -3.64 -5.61
C TYR A 192 2.83 -3.81 -6.52
N PRO A 193 2.84 -3.33 -7.78
CA PRO A 193 4.02 -3.42 -8.63
C PRO A 193 5.24 -2.70 -8.07
N LEU A 194 5.07 -1.55 -7.38
CA LEU A 194 6.16 -0.82 -6.75
C LEU A 194 6.83 -1.65 -5.65
N TRP A 195 6.04 -2.30 -4.80
CA TRP A 195 6.55 -3.19 -3.74
C TRP A 195 7.27 -4.41 -4.32
N VAL A 196 6.73 -4.96 -5.41
CA VAL A 196 7.31 -6.14 -6.05
C VAL A 196 8.62 -5.83 -6.77
N ALA A 197 8.70 -4.70 -7.46
CA ALA A 197 9.91 -4.29 -8.19
C ALA A 197 11.07 -3.88 -7.26
N ALA A 198 10.78 -3.49 -6.02
CA ALA A 198 11.77 -2.99 -5.10
C ALA A 198 12.72 -4.10 -4.60
N HIS A 199 14.02 -3.82 -4.55
CA HIS A 199 15.04 -4.63 -3.86
C HIS A 199 15.11 -4.25 -2.38
N GLY A 200 14.82 -2.98 -2.08
CA GLY A 200 14.71 -2.45 -0.73
C GLY A 200 13.52 -1.51 -0.58
N VAL A 201 12.92 -1.48 0.60
CA VAL A 201 11.80 -0.59 0.94
C VAL A 201 12.16 0.22 2.17
N LEU A 202 12.04 1.55 2.08
CA LEU A 202 12.19 2.45 3.22
C LEU A 202 10.85 3.07 3.58
N LEU A 203 10.37 2.80 4.80
CA LEU A 203 9.18 3.47 5.35
C LEU A 203 9.59 4.71 6.13
N VAL A 204 9.03 5.86 5.77
CA VAL A 204 9.21 7.13 6.50
C VAL A 204 7.85 7.62 6.96
N THR A 205 7.58 7.63 8.27
CA THR A 205 6.25 7.91 8.80
C THR A 205 6.29 8.72 10.10
N PRO A 206 5.31 9.61 10.30
CA PRO A 206 5.11 10.21 11.61
C PRO A 206 4.43 9.22 12.57
N VAL A 207 4.44 9.56 13.85
CA VAL A 207 3.58 8.93 14.86
C VAL A 207 2.24 9.64 14.89
N ASN A 208 1.15 8.91 14.74
CA ASN A 208 -0.22 9.42 14.92
C ASN A 208 -0.92 8.59 16.01
N TRP A 209 -1.13 9.19 17.19
CA TRP A 209 -1.80 8.49 18.30
C TRP A 209 -1.21 7.11 18.59
N TYR A 210 0.10 7.03 18.81
CA TYR A 210 0.86 5.79 19.07
C TYR A 210 0.87 4.77 17.92
N GLN A 211 0.37 5.13 16.73
CA GLN A 211 0.22 4.24 15.57
C GLN A 211 0.78 4.90 14.29
N PRO A 212 1.00 4.14 13.22
CA PRO A 212 1.21 4.73 11.91
C PRO A 212 -0.03 5.49 11.45
N SER A 213 0.12 6.41 10.53
CA SER A 213 -0.99 7.19 9.97
C SER A 213 -2.07 6.32 9.32
N SER A 214 -3.28 6.85 9.18
CA SER A 214 -4.39 6.12 8.55
C SER A 214 -4.10 5.66 7.12
N PRO A 215 -3.51 6.47 6.22
CA PRO A 215 -3.11 6.01 4.89
C PRO A 215 -2.09 4.86 4.91
N MET A 216 -1.10 4.94 5.80
CA MET A 216 -0.12 3.87 6.00
C MET A 216 -0.82 2.58 6.45
N LYS A 217 -1.73 2.67 7.43
CA LYS A 217 -2.46 1.51 7.94
C LYS A 217 -3.36 0.88 6.88
N LEU A 218 -4.05 1.68 6.04
CA LEU A 218 -4.85 1.17 4.92
C LEU A 218 -3.99 0.38 3.93
N MET A 219 -2.83 0.89 3.55
CA MET A 219 -1.89 0.19 2.68
C MET A 219 -1.40 -1.11 3.32
N MET A 220 -0.99 -1.07 4.60
CA MET A 220 -0.54 -2.27 5.34
C MET A 220 -1.60 -3.36 5.35
N ASP A 221 -2.85 -3.02 5.67
CA ASP A 221 -3.97 -3.97 5.70
C ASP A 221 -4.21 -4.61 4.33
N ARG A 222 -4.02 -3.85 3.27
CA ARG A 222 -4.22 -4.35 1.90
C ARG A 222 -3.03 -5.14 1.36
N LEU A 223 -1.84 -4.98 1.93
CA LEU A 223 -0.67 -5.80 1.61
C LEU A 223 -0.71 -7.20 2.23
N VAL A 224 -1.70 -7.53 3.07
CA VAL A 224 -1.87 -8.89 3.60
C VAL A 224 -1.94 -9.96 2.50
N CYS A 225 -2.42 -9.63 1.30
CA CYS A 225 -2.44 -10.56 0.18
C CYS A 225 -1.03 -10.89 -0.36
N ALA A 226 -0.01 -10.12 -0.03
CA ALA A 226 1.38 -10.46 -0.35
C ALA A 226 1.96 -11.54 0.58
N ASP A 227 1.29 -11.81 1.71
CA ASP A 227 1.68 -12.81 2.70
C ASP A 227 0.75 -14.03 2.63
N GLY A 228 1.01 -14.93 1.70
CA GLY A 228 0.24 -16.17 1.53
C GLY A 228 -0.95 -16.10 0.56
N GLY A 229 -1.15 -14.97 -0.12
CA GLY A 229 -2.26 -14.79 -1.05
C GLY A 229 -2.18 -15.73 -2.27
N ASN A 230 -3.35 -16.19 -2.71
CA ASN A 230 -3.51 -17.12 -3.82
C ASN A 230 -3.37 -16.38 -5.17
N PRO A 231 -2.40 -16.72 -6.02
CA PRO A 231 -2.25 -16.10 -7.33
C PRO A 231 -3.27 -16.56 -8.39
N ASP A 232 -4.05 -17.60 -8.09
CA ASP A 232 -5.10 -18.11 -8.99
C ASP A 232 -6.50 -18.04 -8.32
N PRO A 233 -7.27 -16.96 -8.54
CA PRO A 233 -8.62 -16.83 -7.99
C PRO A 233 -9.58 -17.93 -8.43
N THR A 234 -9.29 -18.63 -9.51
CA THR A 234 -10.18 -19.66 -10.06
C THR A 234 -10.14 -20.94 -9.23
N LEU A 235 -9.03 -21.23 -8.52
CA LEU A 235 -8.93 -22.33 -7.54
C LEU A 235 -10.05 -22.27 -6.49
N THR A 236 -10.42 -21.06 -6.09
CA THR A 236 -11.43 -20.84 -5.08
C THR A 236 -12.77 -20.35 -5.66
N GLN A 237 -12.93 -20.44 -6.99
CA GLN A 237 -14.12 -19.92 -7.69
C GLN A 237 -14.47 -18.50 -7.18
N GLY A 238 -13.49 -17.62 -7.21
CA GLY A 238 -13.56 -16.31 -6.57
C GLY A 238 -13.46 -16.41 -5.05
N LYS A 239 -14.54 -16.19 -4.34
CA LYS A 239 -14.54 -16.13 -2.86
C LYS A 239 -15.36 -17.27 -2.21
N ASP A 240 -15.29 -18.46 -2.75
CA ASP A 240 -15.89 -19.65 -2.14
C ASP A 240 -15.04 -20.15 -0.96
N ALA A 241 -15.55 -19.95 0.25
CA ALA A 241 -14.85 -20.29 1.48
C ALA A 241 -14.64 -21.81 1.66
N ALA A 242 -15.58 -22.65 1.17
CA ALA A 242 -15.44 -24.10 1.29
C ALA A 242 -14.34 -24.62 0.35
N LYS A 243 -14.24 -24.11 -0.87
CA LYS A 243 -13.16 -24.44 -1.79
C LYS A 243 -11.81 -23.95 -1.28
N ALA A 244 -11.74 -22.72 -0.75
CA ALA A 244 -10.52 -22.19 -0.17
C ALA A 244 -10.05 -23.05 1.01
N LYS A 245 -10.98 -23.50 1.87
CA LYS A 245 -10.64 -24.38 2.99
C LYS A 245 -10.18 -25.76 2.53
N ALA A 246 -10.76 -26.29 1.45
CA ALA A 246 -10.30 -27.55 0.84
C ALA A 246 -8.87 -27.43 0.32
N VAL A 247 -8.52 -26.33 -0.37
CA VAL A 247 -7.16 -26.04 -0.83
C VAL A 247 -6.18 -25.96 0.34
N GLU A 248 -6.57 -25.28 1.42
CA GLU A 248 -5.73 -25.20 2.65
C GLU A 248 -5.47 -26.58 3.26
N LEU A 249 -6.49 -27.42 3.39
CA LEU A 249 -6.39 -28.76 3.95
C LEU A 249 -5.58 -29.73 3.07
N GLN A 250 -5.49 -29.45 1.77
CA GLN A 250 -4.63 -30.18 0.83
C GLN A 250 -3.15 -29.77 0.92
N GLY A 251 -2.81 -28.81 1.77
CA GLY A 251 -1.43 -28.34 1.98
C GLY A 251 -1.11 -27.06 1.25
N TRP A 252 -1.83 -25.98 1.57
CA TRP A 252 -1.51 -24.65 1.01
C TRP A 252 -0.06 -24.25 1.38
N HIS A 253 0.75 -23.97 0.35
CA HIS A 253 2.19 -23.68 0.50
C HIS A 253 2.51 -22.27 1.03
N TYR A 254 1.49 -21.43 1.27
CA TYR A 254 1.62 -20.09 1.84
C TYR A 254 2.68 -19.22 1.15
N PRO A 255 2.49 -18.80 -0.12
CA PRO A 255 3.50 -18.09 -0.87
C PRO A 255 3.73 -16.68 -0.31
N ARG A 256 4.98 -16.34 0.00
CA ARG A 256 5.37 -15.02 0.47
C ARG A 256 5.90 -14.19 -0.69
N HIS A 257 5.05 -13.38 -1.31
CA HIS A 257 5.34 -12.69 -2.55
C HIS A 257 6.36 -11.55 -2.43
N LEU A 258 6.64 -11.07 -1.20
CA LEU A 258 7.65 -10.05 -0.93
C LEU A 258 8.86 -10.60 -0.15
N ALA A 259 8.99 -11.91 -0.02
CA ALA A 259 10.10 -12.52 0.70
C ALA A 259 11.46 -12.12 0.10
N GLY A 260 12.43 -11.91 0.98
CA GLY A 260 13.81 -11.61 0.59
C GLY A 260 14.09 -10.14 0.27
N ARG A 261 13.06 -9.27 0.10
CA ARG A 261 13.28 -7.83 -0.07
C ARG A 261 13.80 -7.23 1.22
N LEU A 262 14.72 -6.29 1.10
CA LEU A 262 15.31 -5.62 2.24
C LEU A 262 14.42 -4.47 2.72
N PHE A 263 14.54 -4.08 3.99
CA PHE A 263 13.78 -2.93 4.48
C PHE A 263 14.56 -2.09 5.49
N GLY A 264 14.16 -0.82 5.56
CA GLY A 264 14.50 0.14 6.59
C GLY A 264 13.26 0.92 7.05
N VAL A 265 13.35 1.55 8.22
CA VAL A 265 12.25 2.31 8.83
C VAL A 265 12.77 3.59 9.46
N ILE A 266 12.15 4.72 9.19
CA ILE A 266 12.33 5.98 9.90
C ILE A 266 10.98 6.39 10.48
N VAL A 267 10.88 6.42 11.79
CA VAL A 267 9.70 6.93 12.52
C VAL A 267 10.10 8.19 13.27
N HIS A 268 9.31 9.23 13.13
CA HIS A 268 9.55 10.49 13.83
C HIS A 268 8.25 11.12 14.33
N GLY A 269 8.36 12.03 15.25
CA GLY A 269 7.19 12.78 15.74
C GLY A 269 7.51 13.61 16.95
N ASP A 270 6.56 14.45 17.32
CA ASP A 270 6.56 15.30 18.49
C ASP A 270 5.68 14.73 19.63
N THR A 271 5.40 13.45 19.57
CA THR A 271 4.61 12.70 20.55
C THR A 271 5.29 11.38 20.87
N GLU A 272 4.86 10.75 21.96
CA GLU A 272 5.33 9.44 22.36
C GLU A 272 4.85 8.33 21.39
N GLY A 273 5.50 7.18 21.42
CA GLY A 273 5.13 6.00 20.67
C GLY A 273 5.98 5.73 19.43
N ALA A 274 7.01 6.54 19.13
CA ALA A 274 7.87 6.33 17.96
C ALA A 274 8.55 4.97 17.95
N GLU A 275 9.09 4.52 19.08
CA GLU A 275 9.69 3.18 19.22
C GLU A 275 8.67 2.07 18.97
N ASN A 276 7.46 2.21 19.52
CA ASN A 276 6.40 1.23 19.31
C ASN A 276 6.02 1.10 17.84
N VAL A 277 5.88 2.23 17.13
CA VAL A 277 5.56 2.24 15.70
C VAL A 277 6.71 1.65 14.88
N ARG A 278 7.98 1.97 15.19
CA ARG A 278 9.15 1.38 14.53
C ARG A 278 9.15 -0.15 14.68
N ARG A 279 8.96 -0.65 15.90
CA ARG A 279 8.88 -2.09 16.17
C ARG A 279 7.74 -2.76 15.40
N LEU A 280 6.53 -2.17 15.46
CA LEU A 280 5.35 -2.66 14.76
C LEU A 280 5.60 -2.78 13.25
N LEU A 281 6.18 -1.76 12.63
CA LEU A 281 6.49 -1.77 11.21
C LEU A 281 7.56 -2.80 10.86
N GLY A 282 8.61 -2.90 11.66
CA GLY A 282 9.65 -3.91 11.47
C GLY A 282 9.12 -5.33 11.61
N ASP A 283 8.31 -5.60 12.62
CA ASP A 283 7.71 -6.93 12.86
C ASP A 283 6.72 -7.30 11.74
N TRP A 284 5.92 -6.33 11.28
CA TRP A 284 5.02 -6.52 10.14
C TRP A 284 5.77 -6.89 8.86
N MET A 285 6.88 -6.21 8.52
CA MET A 285 7.67 -6.54 7.34
C MET A 285 8.38 -7.87 7.47
N ARG A 286 8.92 -8.20 8.65
CA ARG A 286 9.51 -9.54 8.91
C ARG A 286 8.47 -10.65 8.78
N ALA A 287 7.24 -10.44 9.26
CA ALA A 287 6.15 -11.40 9.10
C ALA A 287 5.87 -11.72 7.62
N MET A 288 6.00 -10.74 6.72
CA MET A 288 5.88 -10.95 5.27
C MET A 288 7.13 -11.57 4.62
N GLY A 289 8.13 -11.98 5.41
CA GLY A 289 9.37 -12.58 4.90
C GLY A 289 10.42 -11.59 4.39
N MET A 290 10.23 -10.29 4.64
CA MET A 290 11.24 -9.28 4.31
C MET A 290 12.39 -9.29 5.33
N ILE A 291 13.55 -8.81 4.94
CA ILE A 291 14.79 -8.85 5.71
C ILE A 291 15.18 -7.43 6.12
N SER A 292 15.40 -7.21 7.42
CA SER A 292 15.93 -5.93 7.88
C SER A 292 17.33 -5.69 7.32
N ALA A 293 17.59 -4.47 6.83
CA ALA A 293 18.93 -4.09 6.37
C ALA A 293 19.93 -3.88 7.53
N GLY A 294 19.51 -4.09 8.77
CA GLY A 294 20.35 -4.01 9.95
C GLY A 294 19.84 -2.99 10.99
N ALA A 295 20.46 -3.00 12.15
CA ALA A 295 20.02 -2.14 13.26
C ALA A 295 20.06 -0.65 12.94
N LYS A 296 21.01 -0.21 12.11
CA LYS A 296 21.13 1.20 11.69
C LYS A 296 20.14 1.60 10.59
N ALA A 297 19.43 0.65 10.01
CA ALA A 297 18.33 0.89 9.06
C ALA A 297 16.97 1.12 9.75
N GLU A 298 16.91 1.01 11.09
CA GLU A 298 15.67 1.17 11.85
C GLU A 298 15.83 2.32 12.87
N LEU A 299 15.28 3.47 12.57
CA LEU A 299 15.39 4.71 13.38
C LEU A 299 14.03 5.12 13.93
N ASP A 300 13.99 5.53 15.19
CA ASP A 300 12.89 6.28 15.78
C ASP A 300 13.42 7.50 16.51
N ARG A 301 12.77 8.69 16.30
CA ARG A 301 13.20 9.96 16.89
C ARG A 301 12.03 10.84 17.30
N TYR A 302 12.17 11.40 18.50
CA TYR A 302 11.39 12.55 18.92
C TYR A 302 11.98 13.81 18.30
N ILE A 303 11.18 14.60 17.57
CA ILE A 303 11.57 15.86 16.92
C ILE A 303 10.54 16.96 17.20
N GLY A 304 10.29 17.24 18.47
CA GLY A 304 9.23 18.14 18.92
C GLY A 304 9.43 19.62 18.59
N TYR A 305 10.65 20.09 18.43
CA TYR A 305 11.06 21.45 18.09
C TYR A 305 10.38 22.60 18.88
N TYR A 306 9.50 22.33 19.79
CA TYR A 306 8.85 23.25 20.78
C TYR A 306 8.41 24.63 20.26
N GLY A 307 8.28 24.81 18.95
CA GLY A 307 7.88 26.06 18.31
C GLY A 307 6.52 25.92 17.60
N PRO A 308 6.01 27.03 17.04
CA PRO A 308 4.83 26.96 16.18
C PRO A 308 5.00 25.96 15.04
N TYR A 309 3.94 25.25 14.68
CA TYR A 309 4.01 24.24 13.62
C TYR A 309 4.57 24.82 12.31
N ALA A 310 4.16 26.02 11.95
CA ALA A 310 4.64 26.72 10.74
C ALA A 310 6.16 26.93 10.68
N GLU A 311 6.84 26.95 11.84
CA GLU A 311 8.29 27.10 11.92
C GLU A 311 9.03 25.76 12.03
N SER A 312 8.32 24.69 12.29
CA SER A 312 8.91 23.37 12.57
C SER A 312 9.60 22.74 11.35
N HIS A 313 9.23 23.11 10.13
CA HIS A 313 9.92 22.69 8.91
C HIS A 313 11.31 23.34 8.81
N ALA A 314 11.41 24.64 9.09
CA ALA A 314 12.70 25.31 9.14
C ALA A 314 13.59 24.81 10.30
N ALA A 315 12.99 24.35 11.39
CA ALA A 315 13.72 23.69 12.46
C ALA A 315 14.28 22.33 12.01
N LEU A 316 13.49 21.53 11.29
CA LEU A 316 13.96 20.28 10.68
C LEU A 316 15.11 20.52 9.70
N ASP A 317 15.01 21.57 8.88
CA ASP A 317 16.04 21.91 7.89
C ASP A 317 17.39 22.28 8.54
N ARG A 318 17.37 22.71 9.81
CA ARG A 318 18.57 23.02 10.62
C ARG A 318 19.01 21.89 11.55
N ASP A 319 18.23 20.80 11.66
CA ASP A 319 18.56 19.67 12.54
C ASP A 319 19.53 18.71 11.84
N GLU A 320 20.78 19.17 11.65
CA GLU A 320 21.85 18.37 11.05
C GLU A 320 22.04 17.00 11.70
N PRO A 321 21.97 16.84 13.03
CA PRO A 321 22.07 15.54 13.65
C PRO A 321 20.97 14.56 13.21
N PHE A 322 19.71 14.99 13.15
CA PHE A 322 18.61 14.14 12.71
C PHE A 322 18.71 13.81 11.20
N GLN A 323 19.05 14.81 10.38
CA GLN A 323 19.27 14.58 8.96
C GLN A 323 20.40 13.59 8.69
N THR A 324 21.48 13.65 9.48
CA THR A 324 22.59 12.68 9.39
C THR A 324 22.12 11.26 9.74
N GLU A 325 21.34 11.10 10.80
CA GLU A 325 20.77 9.81 11.17
C GLU A 325 19.84 9.27 10.06
N ALA A 326 19.00 10.12 9.47
CA ALA A 326 18.12 9.74 8.37
C ALA A 326 18.91 9.30 7.11
N ARG A 327 20.01 10.03 6.77
CA ARG A 327 20.93 9.61 5.70
C ARG A 327 21.60 8.27 6.01
N ASN A 328 22.02 8.05 7.26
CA ASN A 328 22.64 6.80 7.67
C ASN A 328 21.70 5.60 7.52
N VAL A 329 20.41 5.76 7.83
CA VAL A 329 19.39 4.74 7.55
C VAL A 329 19.34 4.42 6.04
N ALA A 330 19.26 5.46 5.21
CA ALA A 330 19.22 5.30 3.76
C ALA A 330 20.50 4.64 3.23
N LEU A 331 21.68 5.07 3.69
CA LEU A 331 22.98 4.47 3.31
C LEU A 331 23.05 3.01 3.72
N THR A 332 22.63 2.66 4.94
CA THR A 332 22.61 1.27 5.41
C THR A 332 21.73 0.40 4.50
N LEU A 333 20.55 0.89 4.13
CA LEU A 333 19.69 0.19 3.18
C LEU A 333 20.34 0.06 1.79
N CYS A 334 20.98 1.11 1.31
CA CYS A 334 21.70 1.08 0.02
C CYS A 334 22.83 0.04 0.03
N GLU A 335 23.68 0.03 1.06
CA GLU A 335 24.74 -0.95 1.22
C GLU A 335 24.21 -2.38 1.25
N ALA A 336 23.12 -2.61 1.99
CA ALA A 336 22.47 -3.90 2.04
C ALA A 336 21.91 -4.35 0.68
N VAL A 337 21.26 -3.44 -0.06
CA VAL A 337 20.71 -3.70 -1.41
C VAL A 337 21.82 -3.97 -2.43
N LEU A 338 22.96 -3.33 -2.29
CA LEU A 338 24.12 -3.51 -3.17
C LEU A 338 25.01 -4.70 -2.78
N ALA A 339 24.76 -5.27 -1.59
CA ALA A 339 25.50 -6.46 -1.16
C ALA A 339 25.25 -7.63 -2.11
N ASP A 340 26.34 -8.26 -2.55
CA ASP A 340 26.33 -9.43 -3.44
C ASP A 340 26.47 -10.77 -2.70
N ASP A 341 26.73 -10.71 -1.39
CA ASP A 341 26.81 -11.87 -0.51
C ASP A 341 26.30 -11.57 0.91
N ALA A 342 26.07 -12.65 1.69
CA ALA A 342 25.56 -12.55 3.05
C ALA A 342 26.53 -11.83 4.01
N HIS A 343 27.84 -11.86 3.76
CA HIS A 343 28.83 -11.20 4.60
C HIS A 343 28.76 -9.67 4.47
N LYS A 344 28.66 -9.17 3.24
CA LYS A 344 28.46 -7.74 2.98
C LYS A 344 27.11 -7.26 3.51
N LEU A 345 26.05 -8.07 3.42
CA LEU A 345 24.76 -7.75 3.99
C LEU A 345 24.85 -7.55 5.51
N VAL A 346 25.54 -8.42 6.23
CA VAL A 346 25.76 -8.30 7.68
C VAL A 346 26.63 -7.08 8.03
N ALA A 347 27.51 -6.68 7.12
CA ALA A 347 28.40 -5.52 7.29
C ALA A 347 27.74 -4.17 6.95
N ALA A 348 26.54 -4.17 6.36
CA ALA A 348 25.85 -2.95 5.96
C ALA A 348 25.67 -1.98 7.14
N GLY A 349 26.07 -0.72 6.95
CA GLY A 349 26.00 0.34 7.95
C GLY A 349 27.07 0.27 9.06
N GLN A 350 27.92 -0.74 9.12
CA GLN A 350 28.90 -0.86 10.20
C GLN A 350 29.92 0.30 10.22
N GLY A 351 30.27 0.84 9.07
CA GLY A 351 31.14 2.00 8.92
C GLY A 351 30.51 3.35 9.29
N LEU A 352 29.20 3.40 9.49
CA LEU A 352 28.47 4.61 9.81
C LEU A 352 28.45 4.87 11.33
N PRO A 353 28.34 6.13 11.80
CA PRO A 353 28.15 6.44 13.21
C PRO A 353 26.91 5.78 13.79
N ASP A 354 26.97 5.41 15.06
CA ASP A 354 25.79 4.94 15.78
C ASP A 354 24.77 6.09 15.94
N PRO A 355 23.45 5.78 15.94
CA PRO A 355 22.45 6.78 16.30
C PRO A 355 22.69 7.34 17.68
N ARG A 356 22.36 8.63 17.88
CA ARG A 356 22.46 9.27 19.20
C ARG A 356 21.65 8.49 20.25
N PRO A 357 22.05 8.47 21.52
CA PRO A 357 21.21 7.99 22.62
C PRO A 357 19.84 8.69 22.62
N LYS A 358 18.81 7.98 23.05
CA LYS A 358 17.44 8.54 23.21
C LYS A 358 17.36 9.39 24.46
#